data_5b4c42bb3cdfb6484e8e8ca94b39e142
#
_entry.id   5b4c42bb3cdfb6484e8e8ca94b39e142
#
_cell.length_a   1.000
_cell.length_b   1.000
_cell.length_c   1.000
_cell.angle_alpha   90.00
_cell.angle_beta   90.00
_cell.angle_gamma   90.00
#
_symmetry.space_group_name_H-M   'P 1'
#
loop_
_entity.id
_entity.type
_entity.pdbx_description
1 polymer ?
#
loop_
_entity_poly.entity_id
_entity_poly.type
_entity_poly.pdbx_seq_one_letter_code
_entity_poly.pdbx_strand_id
1 'polypeptide(L)'
;IGPIAATTLTGPSEQVDQLAGDEVVTMVNARFTGRNIAGEAYVITAAEARRRRADTSVINLTRPRLVDDKGTEVSAPVGVYYQNAEYLDLFQAVKVRDSEGYEFETTAARVFVLDGRVQGLEPLSGSGPLGDVRADSYEIEDDGDRVIFRGNVDFTIYPGGEDGTEAPEAEE
;
A
#
# COMPACT_ATOMS: atom_id res chain seq x y z
N ILE A 1 -11.96 25.63 -24.32
CA ILE A 1 -11.91 25.58 -24.52
C ILE A 1 -11.98 25.29 -24.71
N GLY A 2 -12.15 24.94 -24.23
CA GLY A 2 -12.24 24.83 -24.31
C GLY A 2 -12.30 24.43 -24.47
N PRO A 3 -12.48 24.45 -24.47
CA PRO A 3 -12.49 24.18 -24.74
C PRO A 3 -12.20 23.79 -25.19
N ILE A 4 -12.08 23.53 -25.05
CA ILE A 4 -11.89 23.24 -25.57
C ILE A 4 -11.67 22.86 -26.03
N ALA A 5 -11.71 22.76 -25.85
CA ALA A 5 -11.57 22.46 -26.28
C ALA A 5 -11.29 22.09 -26.61
N ALA A 6 -11.29 21.94 -26.48
CA ALA A 6 -11.07 21.65 -26.80
C ALA A 6 -10.72 21.28 -27.01
N THR A 7 -10.62 21.02 -26.90
CA THR A 7 -10.37 20.72 -27.15
C THR A 7 -9.84 20.30 -27.39
N THR A 8 -9.81 20.16 -27.23
CA THR A 8 -9.50 19.82 -27.41
C THR A 8 -8.90 19.20 -27.66
N LEU A 9 -8.83 19.08 -27.56
CA LEU A 9 -8.53 18.54 -27.67
C LEU A 9 -8.39 17.86 -28.07
N THR A 10 -8.48 17.80 -27.98
CA THR A 10 -8.60 17.24 -28.15
C THR A 10 -8.66 16.47 -28.39
N GLY A 11 -8.81 16.39 -28.25
CA GLY A 11 -9.04 15.92 -28.00
C GLY A 11 -9.36 15.32 -27.86
N PRO A 12 -9.44 15.35 -27.98
CA PRO A 12 -9.91 14.99 -27.44
C PRO A 12 -10.20 14.92 -27.10
N SER A 13 -10.23 14.98 -26.85
CA SER A 13 -10.57 15.26 -26.33
C SER A 13 -11.01 15.19 -26.23
N GLU A 14 -11.23 15.13 -26.13
CA GLU A 14 -11.77 15.47 -25.81
C GLU A 14 -12.44 14.88 -25.72
N GLN A 15 -12.81 14.44 -25.70
CA GLN A 15 -13.50 14.20 -25.33
C GLN A 15 -13.87 13.78 -24.72
N VAL A 16 -14.02 13.88 -24.45
CA VAL A 16 -14.43 13.82 -23.56
C VAL A 16 -15.05 14.32 -23.15
N ASP A 17 -15.35 15.03 -23.25
CA ASP A 17 -15.90 15.78 -22.71
C ASP A 17 -16.96 15.70 -22.28
N GLN A 18 -17.51 15.58 -22.57
CA GLN A 18 -18.47 15.25 -21.98
C GLN A 18 -18.41 14.88 -20.77
N LEU A 19 -17.79 14.73 -20.69
CA LEU A 19 -17.45 14.31 -19.50
C LEU A 19 -16.98 15.36 -18.68
N ALA A 20 -17.41 16.54 -18.83
CA ALA A 20 -16.84 17.65 -18.20
C ALA A 20 -16.49 17.33 -16.78
N GLY A 21 -17.17 17.24 -15.82
CA GLY A 21 -16.75 17.02 -14.46
C GLY A 21 -16.12 15.67 -14.21
N ASP A 22 -16.22 14.78 -15.19
CA ASP A 22 -15.70 13.44 -15.04
C ASP A 22 -14.44 13.19 -15.83
N GLU A 23 -13.88 14.21 -16.40
CA GLU A 23 -12.62 14.04 -17.11
C GLU A 23 -11.56 13.49 -16.18
N VAL A 24 -10.74 12.61 -16.72
CA VAL A 24 -9.72 11.92 -15.97
C VAL A 24 -8.37 12.26 -16.57
N VAL A 25 -7.43 12.61 -15.71
CA VAL A 25 -6.04 12.72 -16.11
C VAL A 25 -5.38 11.39 -15.79
N THR A 26 -4.83 10.74 -16.81
CA THR A 26 -4.17 9.44 -16.64
C THR A 26 -2.68 9.62 -16.77
N MET A 27 -1.95 9.08 -15.80
CA MET A 27 -0.50 9.05 -15.83
C MET A 27 -0.07 7.60 -15.94
N VAL A 28 0.83 7.33 -16.86
CA VAL A 28 1.38 5.99 -17.08
C VAL A 28 2.73 5.92 -16.38
N ASN A 29 2.98 4.84 -15.67
CA ASN A 29 4.21 4.66 -14.91
C ASN A 29 4.40 5.81 -13.94
N ALA A 30 3.38 6.03 -13.13
CA ALA A 30 3.35 7.16 -12.20
C ALA A 30 4.29 6.91 -11.03
N ARG A 31 4.80 8.00 -10.49
CA ARG A 31 5.69 7.93 -9.34
C ARG A 31 5.43 9.12 -8.43
N PHE A 32 5.18 8.82 -7.16
CA PHE A 32 4.97 9.83 -6.13
C PHE A 32 6.02 9.65 -5.06
N THR A 33 6.68 10.71 -4.66
CA THR A 33 7.70 10.63 -3.64
C THR A 33 7.33 11.55 -2.48
N GLY A 34 7.75 11.17 -1.28
CA GLY A 34 7.49 11.98 -0.11
C GLY A 34 8.35 11.54 1.04
N ARG A 35 8.12 12.19 2.19
CA ARG A 35 8.80 11.83 3.43
C ARG A 35 7.78 11.74 4.52
N ASN A 36 7.99 10.80 5.44
CA ASN A 36 7.13 10.68 6.60
C ASN A 36 7.55 11.71 7.67
N ILE A 37 6.86 11.70 8.81
CA ILE A 37 7.14 12.69 9.85
C ILE A 37 8.51 12.53 10.47
N ALA A 38 9.11 11.34 10.33
CA ALA A 38 10.48 11.12 10.80
C ALA A 38 11.53 11.55 9.77
N GLY A 39 11.10 12.07 8.61
CA GLY A 39 12.02 12.50 7.58
C GLY A 39 12.49 11.39 6.65
N GLU A 40 11.93 10.21 6.78
CA GLU A 40 12.33 9.07 5.94
C GLU A 40 11.57 9.09 4.64
N ALA A 41 12.26 8.75 3.57
CA ALA A 41 11.68 8.82 2.23
C ALA A 41 10.81 7.61 1.93
N TYR A 42 9.77 7.84 1.14
CA TYR A 42 8.98 6.74 0.57
C TYR A 42 8.69 7.07 -0.89
N VAL A 43 8.42 6.02 -1.66
CA VAL A 43 8.09 6.14 -3.07
C VAL A 43 6.88 5.27 -3.34
N ILE A 44 5.88 5.84 -4.00
CA ILE A 44 4.71 5.11 -4.47
C ILE A 44 4.78 5.07 -5.98
N THR A 45 4.77 3.89 -6.57
CA THR A 45 4.73 3.73 -8.01
C THR A 45 3.45 3.02 -8.41
N ALA A 46 3.02 3.22 -9.63
CA ALA A 46 1.84 2.54 -10.18
C ALA A 46 1.97 2.45 -11.69
N ALA A 47 1.43 1.37 -12.26
CA ALA A 47 1.42 1.25 -13.72
C ALA A 47 0.57 2.37 -14.32
N GLU A 48 -0.54 2.69 -13.67
CA GLU A 48 -1.38 3.83 -14.06
C GLU A 48 -1.90 4.53 -12.83
N ALA A 49 -2.04 5.83 -12.93
CA ALA A 49 -2.67 6.64 -11.90
C ALA A 49 -3.70 7.52 -12.59
N ARG A 50 -4.93 7.49 -12.10
CA ARG A 50 -6.04 8.25 -12.68
C ARG A 50 -6.58 9.21 -11.65
N ARG A 51 -6.69 10.45 -12.06
CA ARG A 51 -7.13 11.50 -11.16
C ARG A 51 -8.23 12.27 -11.87
N ARG A 52 -9.36 12.47 -11.18
CA ARG A 52 -10.46 13.23 -11.76
C ARG A 52 -10.18 14.71 -11.65
N ARG A 53 -10.60 15.48 -12.66
CA ARG A 53 -10.44 16.91 -12.57
C ARG A 53 -11.25 17.52 -11.44
N ALA A 54 -12.42 16.93 -11.17
CA ALA A 54 -13.28 17.46 -10.11
C ALA A 54 -12.70 17.27 -8.73
N ASP A 55 -11.89 16.25 -8.55
CA ASP A 55 -11.26 15.99 -7.24
C ASP A 55 -9.88 15.38 -7.48
N THR A 56 -8.90 16.24 -7.58
CA THR A 56 -7.55 15.83 -7.91
C THR A 56 -6.82 15.20 -6.73
N SER A 57 -7.41 15.24 -5.53
CA SER A 57 -6.77 14.66 -4.36
C SER A 57 -6.97 13.16 -4.25
N VAL A 58 -7.91 12.60 -5.02
CA VAL A 58 -8.18 11.16 -4.99
C VAL A 58 -7.64 10.56 -6.28
N ILE A 59 -6.70 9.64 -6.14
CA ILE A 59 -5.99 9.06 -7.27
C ILE A 59 -6.19 7.56 -7.27
N ASN A 60 -6.80 7.04 -8.33
CA ASN A 60 -6.99 5.60 -8.48
C ASN A 60 -5.75 5.01 -9.13
N LEU A 61 -5.23 3.95 -8.52
CA LEU A 61 -3.95 3.38 -8.93
C LEU A 61 -4.12 1.95 -9.41
N THR A 62 -3.41 1.63 -10.48
CA THR A 62 -3.31 0.26 -11.01
C THR A 62 -1.93 -0.25 -10.65
N ARG A 63 -1.88 -1.38 -9.97
CA ARG A 63 -0.66 -2.01 -9.49
C ARG A 63 0.22 -1.06 -8.69
N PRO A 64 -0.33 -0.47 -7.63
CA PRO A 64 0.47 0.39 -6.77
C PRO A 64 1.50 -0.40 -5.97
N ARG A 65 2.61 0.25 -5.68
CA ARG A 65 3.68 -0.32 -4.88
C ARG A 65 4.33 0.80 -4.10
N LEU A 66 4.43 0.61 -2.80
CA LEU A 66 5.08 1.58 -1.92
C LEU A 66 6.34 0.97 -1.35
N VAL A 67 7.43 1.70 -1.38
CA VAL A 67 8.71 1.27 -0.81
C VAL A 67 9.23 2.41 0.06
N ASP A 68 9.72 2.06 1.25
CA ASP A 68 10.29 3.05 2.16
C ASP A 68 11.80 2.84 2.30
N ASP A 69 12.42 3.69 3.10
CA ASP A 69 13.87 3.66 3.33
C ASP A 69 14.33 2.39 4.03
N LYS A 70 13.46 1.75 4.77
CA LYS A 70 13.84 0.58 5.56
C LYS A 70 13.69 -0.72 4.81
N GLY A 71 13.22 -0.66 3.56
CA GLY A 71 13.07 -1.84 2.75
C GLY A 71 11.71 -2.51 2.87
N THR A 72 10.76 -1.86 3.54
CA THR A 72 9.39 -2.36 3.56
C THR A 72 8.74 -2.06 2.22
N GLU A 73 8.07 -3.05 1.68
CA GLU A 73 7.41 -2.92 0.38
C GLU A 73 5.96 -3.39 0.52
N VAL A 74 5.03 -2.56 0.06
CA VAL A 74 3.61 -2.91 0.08
C VAL A 74 3.09 -2.77 -1.34
N SER A 75 2.41 -3.78 -1.83
CA SER A 75 1.91 -3.78 -3.21
C SER A 75 0.55 -4.43 -3.30
N ALA A 76 -0.18 -4.11 -4.36
CA ALA A 76 -1.50 -4.66 -4.61
C ALA A 76 -1.86 -4.48 -6.07
N PRO A 77 -2.87 -5.20 -6.58
CA PRO A 77 -3.35 -4.97 -7.94
C PRO A 77 -4.08 -3.64 -8.09
N VAL A 78 -4.74 -3.16 -7.04
CA VAL A 78 -5.57 -1.96 -7.09
C VAL A 78 -5.37 -1.14 -5.83
N GLY A 79 -5.39 0.17 -5.97
CA GLY A 79 -5.31 1.04 -4.81
C GLY A 79 -5.93 2.40 -5.08
N VAL A 80 -6.12 3.15 -4.01
CA VAL A 80 -6.58 4.54 -4.08
C VAL A 80 -5.70 5.35 -3.15
N TYR A 81 -5.11 6.39 -3.70
CA TYR A 81 -4.26 7.28 -2.93
C TYR A 81 -5.03 8.56 -2.63
N TYR A 82 -5.27 8.80 -1.36
CA TYR A 82 -5.93 10.02 -0.88
C TYR A 82 -4.84 11.01 -0.50
N GLN A 83 -4.45 11.81 -1.46
CA GLN A 83 -3.24 12.63 -1.33
C GLN A 83 -3.36 13.67 -0.22
N ASN A 84 -4.53 14.30 -0.08
CA ASN A 84 -4.73 15.29 0.97
C ASN A 84 -4.84 14.67 2.36
N ALA A 85 -5.41 13.48 2.44
CA ALA A 85 -5.54 12.77 3.71
C ALA A 85 -4.30 11.96 4.05
N GLU A 86 -3.41 11.78 3.08
CA GLU A 86 -2.10 11.16 3.24
C GLU A 86 -2.19 9.71 3.66
N TYR A 87 -3.11 8.97 3.03
CA TYR A 87 -3.12 7.52 3.15
C TYR A 87 -3.41 6.87 1.82
N LEU A 88 -3.00 5.62 1.73
CA LEU A 88 -3.12 4.80 0.53
C LEU A 88 -3.89 3.56 0.90
N ASP A 89 -5.02 3.33 0.23
CA ASP A 89 -5.81 2.12 0.42
C ASP A 89 -5.47 1.13 -0.67
N LEU A 90 -5.22 -0.10 -0.29
CA LEU A 90 -4.82 -1.16 -1.20
C LEU A 90 -5.82 -2.29 -1.10
N PHE A 91 -6.13 -2.92 -2.24
CA PHE A 91 -7.22 -3.89 -2.32
C PHE A 91 -6.83 -5.11 -3.14
N GLN A 92 -7.56 -6.18 -2.90
CA GLN A 92 -7.46 -7.48 -3.54
C GLN A 92 -6.28 -8.24 -2.96
N ALA A 93 -5.29 -8.59 -3.73
CA ALA A 93 -4.17 -9.36 -3.22
C ALA A 93 -3.08 -8.39 -2.73
N VAL A 94 -3.21 -7.92 -1.51
CA VAL A 94 -2.25 -7.00 -0.91
C VAL A 94 -1.10 -7.80 -0.33
N LYS A 95 0.13 -7.43 -0.66
CA LYS A 95 1.33 -8.09 -0.16
C LYS A 95 2.20 -7.07 0.55
N VAL A 96 2.67 -7.45 1.73
CA VAL A 96 3.61 -6.65 2.51
C VAL A 96 4.86 -7.47 2.69
N ARG A 97 6.00 -6.89 2.37
CA ARG A 97 7.27 -7.56 2.52
C ARG A 97 8.19 -6.66 3.32
N ASP A 98 8.75 -7.19 4.41
CA ASP A 98 9.66 -6.38 5.19
C ASP A 98 11.11 -6.75 4.88
N SER A 99 12.05 -6.01 5.47
CA SER A 99 13.45 -6.18 5.17
C SER A 99 14.06 -7.42 5.82
N GLU A 100 13.32 -8.08 6.70
CA GLU A 100 13.84 -9.24 7.43
C GLU A 100 13.37 -10.57 6.85
N GLY A 101 12.64 -10.53 5.73
CA GLY A 101 12.25 -11.75 5.04
C GLY A 101 10.84 -12.21 5.34
N TYR A 102 10.05 -11.41 6.03
CA TYR A 102 8.64 -11.73 6.25
C TYR A 102 7.79 -11.21 5.10
N GLU A 103 6.83 -12.03 4.69
CA GLU A 103 5.84 -11.64 3.68
C GLU A 103 4.47 -11.87 4.25
N PHE A 104 3.61 -10.87 4.12
CA PHE A 104 2.24 -10.94 4.59
C PHE A 104 1.29 -10.74 3.43
N GLU A 105 0.13 -11.38 3.49
CA GLU A 105 -0.90 -11.25 2.47
C GLU A 105 -2.25 -10.99 3.12
N THR A 106 -3.01 -10.10 2.51
CA THR A 106 -4.35 -9.76 2.97
C THR A 106 -5.15 -9.25 1.79
N THR A 107 -6.43 -8.99 1.99
CA THR A 107 -7.29 -8.49 0.92
C THR A 107 -7.49 -6.98 0.96
N ALA A 108 -7.12 -6.32 2.06
CA ALA A 108 -7.24 -4.87 2.15
C ALA A 108 -6.30 -4.33 3.21
N ALA A 109 -5.70 -3.19 2.93
CA ALA A 109 -4.80 -2.55 3.88
C ALA A 109 -4.84 -1.05 3.65
N ARG A 110 -4.64 -0.29 4.73
CA ARG A 110 -4.51 1.17 4.65
C ARG A 110 -3.12 1.53 5.13
N VAL A 111 -2.39 2.26 4.28
CA VAL A 111 -1.05 2.71 4.60
C VAL A 111 -1.09 4.19 4.89
N PHE A 112 -0.73 4.57 6.11
CA PHE A 112 -0.63 5.97 6.51
C PHE A 112 0.80 6.42 6.21
N VAL A 113 0.95 7.15 5.11
CA VAL A 113 2.30 7.41 4.59
C VAL A 113 3.09 8.36 5.47
N LEU A 114 2.43 9.25 6.19
CA LEU A 114 3.15 10.16 7.10
C LEU A 114 3.64 9.45 8.36
N ASP A 115 2.85 8.49 8.84
CA ASP A 115 3.17 7.80 10.08
C ASP A 115 4.03 6.56 9.86
N GLY A 116 4.19 6.12 8.64
CA GLY A 116 4.87 4.86 8.38
C GLY A 116 4.13 3.68 8.98
N ARG A 117 2.81 3.69 8.90
CA ARG A 117 1.96 2.71 9.56
C ARG A 117 1.06 2.02 8.56
N VAL A 118 0.87 0.72 8.72
CA VAL A 118 -0.05 -0.06 7.89
C VAL A 118 -1.10 -0.66 8.81
N GLN A 119 -2.35 -0.50 8.44
CA GLN A 119 -3.46 -1.01 9.22
C GLN A 119 -4.31 -1.94 8.36
N GLY A 120 -4.63 -3.11 8.89
CA GLY A 120 -5.49 -4.06 8.20
C GLY A 120 -6.59 -4.55 9.11
N LEU A 121 -7.83 -4.44 8.64
CA LEU A 121 -8.99 -4.92 9.36
C LEU A 121 -9.47 -6.25 8.80
N GLU A 122 -8.83 -6.74 7.76
CA GLU A 122 -9.13 -8.03 7.14
C GLU A 122 -8.12 -9.07 7.59
N PRO A 123 -8.49 -10.35 7.56
CA PRO A 123 -7.55 -11.39 7.95
C PRO A 123 -6.26 -11.34 7.15
N LEU A 124 -5.19 -11.69 7.83
CA LEU A 124 -3.85 -11.66 7.26
C LEU A 124 -3.20 -13.02 7.46
N SER A 125 -2.42 -13.44 6.49
CA SER A 125 -1.52 -14.57 6.65
C SER A 125 -0.13 -14.13 6.23
N GLY A 126 0.88 -14.73 6.86
CA GLY A 126 2.25 -14.35 6.54
C GLY A 126 3.21 -15.47 6.84
N SER A 127 4.41 -15.36 6.28
CA SER A 127 5.47 -16.32 6.53
C SER A 127 6.80 -15.59 6.54
N GLY A 128 7.75 -16.19 7.22
CA GLY A 128 9.08 -15.61 7.34
C GLY A 128 10.06 -16.64 7.85
N PRO A 129 11.25 -16.19 8.22
CA PRO A 129 12.31 -17.13 8.64
C PRO A 129 11.95 -17.99 9.83
N LEU A 130 11.11 -17.51 10.74
CA LEU A 130 10.82 -18.24 11.97
C LEU A 130 9.52 -19.03 11.91
N GLY A 131 8.67 -18.77 10.97
CA GLY A 131 7.40 -19.50 10.90
C GLY A 131 6.33 -18.76 10.13
N ASP A 132 5.11 -19.26 10.29
CA ASP A 132 3.92 -18.72 9.63
C ASP A 132 3.00 -18.09 10.68
N VAL A 133 2.27 -17.05 10.28
CA VAL A 133 1.33 -16.38 11.16
C VAL A 133 0.01 -16.16 10.45
N ARG A 134 -1.08 -16.23 11.23
CA ARG A 134 -2.41 -15.86 10.76
C ARG A 134 -3.08 -15.08 11.87
N ALA A 135 -3.85 -14.07 11.50
CA ALA A 135 -4.55 -13.24 12.46
C ALA A 135 -5.77 -12.60 11.79
N ASP A 136 -6.71 -12.13 12.59
CA ASP A 136 -7.91 -11.49 12.07
C ASP A 136 -7.63 -10.07 11.62
N SER A 137 -6.70 -9.40 12.29
CA SER A 137 -6.32 -8.05 11.90
C SER A 137 -4.88 -7.80 12.34
N TYR A 138 -4.32 -6.70 11.87
CA TYR A 138 -2.93 -6.41 12.16
C TYR A 138 -2.66 -4.93 12.05
N GLU A 139 -1.52 -4.54 12.60
CA GLU A 139 -1.03 -3.18 12.47
C GLU A 139 0.49 -3.24 12.41
N ILE A 140 1.07 -2.54 11.44
CA ILE A 140 2.52 -2.43 11.30
C ILE A 140 2.85 -0.97 11.53
N GLU A 141 3.77 -0.72 12.47
CA GLU A 141 4.13 0.63 12.87
C GLU A 141 5.61 0.88 12.66
N ASP A 142 5.97 2.15 12.61
CA ASP A 142 7.37 2.58 12.54
C ASP A 142 8.09 1.95 11.37
N ASP A 143 7.43 1.98 10.20
CA ASP A 143 7.99 1.48 8.94
C ASP A 143 8.45 0.03 9.05
N GLY A 144 7.70 -0.76 9.80
CA GLY A 144 7.98 -2.19 9.92
C GLY A 144 8.68 -2.60 11.19
N ASP A 145 9.08 -1.65 12.04
CA ASP A 145 9.80 -1.99 13.26
C ASP A 145 8.91 -2.69 14.29
N ARG A 146 7.59 -2.48 14.19
CA ARG A 146 6.68 -3.06 15.16
C ARG A 146 5.46 -3.61 14.45
N VAL A 147 5.12 -4.87 14.73
CA VAL A 147 3.96 -5.52 14.14
C VAL A 147 3.09 -6.05 15.26
N ILE A 148 1.79 -5.75 15.18
CA ILE A 148 0.81 -6.19 16.17
C ILE A 148 -0.24 -7.02 15.45
N PHE A 149 -0.47 -8.24 15.90
CA PHE A 149 -1.51 -9.11 15.37
C PHE A 149 -2.62 -9.22 16.41
N ARG A 150 -3.88 -9.20 15.94
CA ARG A 150 -5.03 -9.27 16.85
C ARG A 150 -6.07 -10.23 16.30
N GLY A 151 -6.66 -10.99 17.22
CA GLY A 151 -7.78 -11.87 16.92
C GLY A 151 -7.36 -13.18 16.32
N ASN A 152 -7.60 -14.26 17.05
CA ASN A 152 -7.32 -15.62 16.59
C ASN A 152 -5.93 -15.75 15.97
N VAL A 153 -4.93 -15.23 16.71
CA VAL A 153 -3.56 -15.25 16.23
C VAL A 153 -3.02 -16.66 16.33
N ASP A 154 -2.53 -17.18 15.23
CA ASP A 154 -2.01 -18.54 15.14
C ASP A 154 -0.62 -18.45 14.53
N PHE A 155 0.39 -18.79 15.30
CA PHE A 155 1.78 -18.71 14.85
C PHE A 155 2.37 -20.11 14.87
N THR A 156 2.82 -20.59 13.72
CA THR A 156 3.47 -21.88 13.59
C THR A 156 4.96 -21.68 13.43
N ILE A 157 5.71 -22.17 14.38
CA ILE A 157 7.17 -22.00 14.41
C ILE A 157 7.81 -23.14 13.63
N TYR A 158 8.75 -22.80 12.76
CA TYR A 158 9.46 -23.83 11.99
C TYR A 158 10.47 -24.52 12.90
N PRO A 159 10.50 -25.84 12.93
CA PRO A 159 11.47 -26.55 13.72
C PRO A 159 12.86 -26.36 13.13
N GLY A 160 13.85 -26.38 13.97
CA GLY A 160 15.20 -26.28 13.55
C GLY A 160 15.59 -24.97 13.00
N GLY A 161 14.76 -24.08 13.12
CA GLY A 161 15.09 -22.79 12.64
C GLY A 161 16.34 -22.49 13.28
N GLU A 162 17.09 -23.02 13.27
CA GLU A 162 18.17 -22.80 13.69
C GLU A 162 18.40 -22.16 14.65
N ASP A 163 18.13 -22.07 14.92
CA ASP A 163 18.33 -21.45 15.90
C ASP A 163 17.42 -21.51 16.73
N GLY A 164 16.90 -22.16 16.59
CA GLY A 164 15.96 -22.21 17.29
C GLY A 164 16.05 -21.98 18.50
N THR A 165 16.40 -22.05 18.56
CA THR A 165 16.36 -21.81 19.47
C THR A 165 15.75 -21.07 19.97
N GLU A 166 15.51 -20.81 19.90
CA GLU A 166 15.03 -20.09 20.47
C GLU A 166 13.97 -20.06 20.75
N ALA A 167 13.66 -20.59 20.53
CA ALA A 167 12.65 -20.49 20.68
C ALA A 167 12.16 -20.42 21.81
N PRO A 168 12.26 -20.59 22.14
CA PRO A 168 11.49 -20.62 23.09
C PRO A 168 10.95 -19.67 23.72
N GLU A 169 11.19 -19.39 23.56
CA GLU A 169 10.79 -18.57 24.02
C GLU A 169 9.68 -18.24 24.02
N ALA A 170 9.48 -18.50 23.70
CA ALA A 170 8.50 -18.05 23.63
C ALA A 170 7.63 -18.31 24.46
N GLU A 171 7.65 -18.94 24.69
CA GLU A 171 6.92 -19.07 25.38
C GLU A 171 6.45 -18.57 26.15
N GLU A 172 6.56 -18.35 26.11
CA GLU A 172 6.13 -17.78 26.94
C GLU A 172 5.51 -17.20 27.09
#